data_887d5cc17c912f1fe51fbd9aa2f63223
#
_entry.id   887d5cc17c912f1fe51fbd9aa2f63223
#
_cell.length_a   1.000
_cell.length_b   1.000
_cell.length_c   1.000
_cell.angle_alpha   90.00
_cell.angle_beta   90.00
_cell.angle_gamma   90.00
#
_symmetry.space_group_name_H-M   'P 1'
#
loop_
_entity.id
_entity.type
_entity.pdbx_description
1 polymer ?
#
loop_
_entity_poly.entity_id
_entity_poly.type
_entity_poly.pdbx_seq_one_letter_code
_entity_poly.pdbx_strand_id
1 'polypeptide(L)'
;MRTFAKQIDNITQNTKMKDFKDLAQMRRSHRKFTDEEIAAEDVKLILRAALMSPTSKGQRAWQFVVTDDPTDIEKLADAKDMGGQFLKGAKMVVAVLGDPLQNDCWVEDGSIAAISMQYQAEDLGLGSCWAQMRGRGLADGTSADTVIRGILDIPENLSCLCLIGFGHKADERKP
;
A
#
# COMPACT_ATOMS: atom_id res chain seq x y z
N MET A 1 -1.38 -44.46 -10.05
CA MET A 1 -1.26 -43.82 -8.73
C MET A 1 0.04 -43.01 -8.56
N ARG A 2 0.50 -42.24 -9.55
CA ARG A 2 1.75 -41.43 -9.45
C ARG A 2 1.56 -39.93 -9.77
N THR A 3 0.33 -39.51 -10.01
CA THR A 3 0.06 -38.13 -10.52
C THR A 3 -0.29 -37.13 -9.40
N PHE A 4 -0.88 -37.58 -8.30
CA PHE A 4 -1.28 -36.72 -7.21
C PHE A 4 -0.11 -36.29 -6.30
N ALA A 5 0.86 -37.16 -6.06
CA ALA A 5 2.03 -36.85 -5.22
C ALA A 5 2.92 -35.76 -5.85
N LYS A 6 3.12 -35.79 -7.17
CA LYS A 6 3.89 -34.77 -7.89
C LYS A 6 3.21 -33.39 -7.90
N GLN A 7 1.88 -33.35 -7.81
CA GLN A 7 1.13 -32.10 -7.77
C GLN A 7 1.20 -31.45 -6.39
N ILE A 8 1.23 -32.26 -5.32
CA ILE A 8 1.43 -31.79 -3.94
C ILE A 8 2.86 -31.28 -3.74
N ASP A 9 3.88 -31.97 -4.28
CA ASP A 9 5.27 -31.53 -4.20
C ASP A 9 5.52 -30.22 -4.96
N ASN A 10 4.85 -29.95 -6.06
CA ASN A 10 4.93 -28.68 -6.78
C ASN A 10 4.23 -27.51 -6.04
N ILE A 11 3.19 -27.80 -5.27
CA ILE A 11 2.52 -26.77 -4.44
C ILE A 11 3.38 -26.45 -3.22
N THR A 12 4.10 -27.42 -2.67
CA THR A 12 4.96 -27.22 -1.49
C THR A 12 6.32 -26.62 -1.84
N GLN A 13 6.77 -26.67 -3.09
CA GLN A 13 8.06 -26.11 -3.53
C GLN A 13 8.00 -24.61 -3.84
N ASN A 14 6.83 -23.98 -3.88
CA ASN A 14 6.70 -22.57 -4.27
C ASN A 14 6.42 -21.59 -3.12
N THR A 15 6.53 -22.02 -1.87
CA THR A 15 6.39 -21.13 -0.70
C THR A 15 7.60 -21.23 0.22
N LYS A 16 8.81 -21.07 -0.34
CA LYS A 16 9.94 -20.74 0.53
C LYS A 16 9.75 -19.30 0.99
N MET A 17 9.36 -19.11 2.25
CA MET A 17 9.32 -17.79 2.88
C MET A 17 10.66 -17.10 2.61
N LYS A 18 10.61 -15.90 2.06
CA LYS A 18 11.81 -15.09 1.87
C LYS A 18 12.34 -14.66 3.24
N ASP A 19 13.64 -14.76 3.45
CA ASP A 19 14.25 -14.21 4.65
C ASP A 19 14.05 -12.69 4.66
N PHE A 20 13.86 -12.10 5.83
CA PHE A 20 13.66 -10.65 5.95
C PHE A 20 14.82 -9.84 5.33
N LYS A 21 16.06 -10.33 5.41
CA LYS A 21 17.22 -9.71 4.74
C LYS A 21 17.02 -9.60 3.23
N ASP A 22 16.43 -10.63 2.60
CA ASP A 22 16.17 -10.68 1.17
C ASP A 22 15.04 -9.72 0.80
N LEU A 23 13.97 -9.66 1.60
CA LEU A 23 12.89 -8.69 1.43
C LEU A 23 13.40 -7.25 1.53
N ALA A 24 14.24 -6.96 2.53
CA ALA A 24 14.83 -5.63 2.73
C ALA A 24 15.74 -5.22 1.56
N GLN A 25 16.49 -6.18 0.99
CA GLN A 25 17.35 -5.97 -0.16
C GLN A 25 16.55 -5.83 -1.46
N MET A 26 15.50 -6.62 -1.66
CA MET A 26 14.76 -6.71 -2.92
C MET A 26 13.66 -5.66 -3.06
N ARG A 27 13.01 -5.27 -1.95
CA ARG A 27 11.90 -4.31 -2.02
C ARG A 27 12.33 -3.00 -2.68
N ARG A 28 11.63 -2.64 -3.74
CA ARG A 28 11.82 -1.36 -4.46
C ARG A 28 10.48 -0.67 -4.69
N SER A 29 10.53 0.63 -4.95
CA SER A 29 9.37 1.40 -5.37
C SER A 29 9.07 1.13 -6.84
N HIS A 30 8.07 0.29 -7.11
CA HIS A 30 7.56 -0.01 -8.44
C HIS A 30 6.46 0.99 -8.80
N ARG A 31 6.59 1.62 -9.97
CA ARG A 31 5.68 2.66 -10.47
C ARG A 31 5.02 2.27 -11.79
N LYS A 32 5.27 1.04 -12.24
CA LYS A 32 4.64 0.43 -13.41
C LYS A 32 4.08 -0.91 -12.99
N PHE A 33 2.82 -1.12 -13.29
CA PHE A 33 2.09 -2.32 -12.95
C PHE A 33 1.48 -2.92 -14.22
N THR A 34 1.22 -4.22 -14.20
CA THR A 34 0.47 -4.91 -15.24
C THR A 34 -1.03 -4.72 -15.04
N ASP A 35 -1.82 -5.17 -16.02
CA ASP A 35 -3.28 -5.13 -15.91
C ASP A 35 -3.88 -6.29 -15.09
N GLU A 36 -3.04 -7.17 -14.56
CA GLU A 36 -3.46 -8.29 -13.73
C GLU A 36 -3.98 -7.82 -12.37
N GLU A 37 -5.14 -8.34 -11.96
CA GLU A 37 -5.76 -8.03 -10.68
C GLU A 37 -5.04 -8.72 -9.52
N ILE A 38 -5.05 -8.08 -8.35
CA ILE A 38 -4.48 -8.67 -7.13
C ILE A 38 -5.47 -9.66 -6.54
N ALA A 39 -5.01 -10.88 -6.24
CA ALA A 39 -5.86 -11.88 -5.61
C ALA A 39 -6.39 -11.41 -4.25
N ALA A 40 -7.66 -11.68 -3.95
CA ALA A 40 -8.29 -11.22 -2.69
C ALA A 40 -7.57 -11.71 -1.44
N GLU A 41 -6.95 -12.89 -1.48
CA GLU A 41 -6.15 -13.41 -0.35
C GLU A 41 -4.86 -12.60 -0.16
N ASP A 42 -4.21 -12.14 -1.23
CA ASP A 42 -3.03 -11.29 -1.17
C ASP A 42 -3.37 -9.91 -0.58
N VAL A 43 -4.52 -9.34 -0.98
CA VAL A 43 -5.04 -8.10 -0.38
C VAL A 43 -5.21 -8.25 1.13
N LYS A 44 -5.81 -9.35 1.59
CA LYS A 44 -5.98 -9.64 3.03
C LYS A 44 -4.64 -9.74 3.75
N LEU A 45 -3.63 -10.38 3.15
CA LEU A 45 -2.30 -10.51 3.75
C LEU A 45 -1.61 -9.15 3.87
N ILE A 46 -1.70 -8.30 2.83
CA ILE A 46 -1.15 -6.94 2.84
C ILE A 46 -1.79 -6.11 3.95
N LEU A 47 -3.12 -6.09 4.04
CA LEU A 47 -3.82 -5.34 5.08
C LEU A 47 -3.56 -5.89 6.48
N ARG A 48 -3.46 -7.21 6.63
CA ARG A 48 -3.10 -7.85 7.89
C ARG A 48 -1.72 -7.41 8.37
N ALA A 49 -0.74 -7.27 7.48
CA ALA A 49 0.59 -6.77 7.85
C ALA A 49 0.53 -5.36 8.45
N ALA A 50 -0.31 -4.46 7.91
CA ALA A 50 -0.56 -3.15 8.50
C ALA A 50 -1.18 -3.25 9.89
N LEU A 51 -2.23 -4.06 10.05
CA LEU A 51 -2.95 -4.22 11.32
C LEU A 51 -2.10 -4.88 12.44
N MET A 52 -1.07 -5.63 12.06
CA MET A 52 -0.11 -6.25 13.01
C MET A 52 1.06 -5.31 13.38
N SER A 53 1.15 -4.14 12.76
CA SER A 53 2.23 -3.20 13.03
C SER A 53 2.13 -2.62 14.44
N PRO A 54 3.27 -2.39 15.12
CA PRO A 54 3.27 -1.74 16.42
C PRO A 54 2.83 -0.28 16.30
N THR A 55 2.25 0.24 17.39
CA THR A 55 1.86 1.65 17.49
C THR A 55 2.31 2.24 18.81
N SER A 56 2.50 3.56 18.86
CA SER A 56 2.78 4.29 20.08
C SER A 56 1.72 4.00 21.14
N LYS A 57 2.17 3.60 22.33
CA LYS A 57 1.28 3.27 23.47
C LYS A 57 0.20 2.23 23.16
N GLY A 58 0.32 1.49 22.05
CA GLY A 58 -0.69 0.54 21.59
C GLY A 58 -2.03 1.14 21.17
N GLN A 59 -2.05 2.44 20.84
CA GLN A 59 -3.28 3.20 20.59
C GLN A 59 -4.01 2.80 19.30
N ARG A 60 -3.26 2.32 18.27
CA ARG A 60 -3.85 1.91 16.97
C ARG A 60 -4.75 3.01 16.37
N ALA A 61 -4.29 4.26 16.44
CA ALA A 61 -5.02 5.42 15.95
C ALA A 61 -4.97 5.58 14.41
N TRP A 62 -4.31 4.65 13.70
CA TRP A 62 -4.33 4.60 12.26
C TRP A 62 -5.60 3.92 11.73
N GLN A 63 -6.01 4.34 10.54
CA GLN A 63 -7.06 3.71 9.75
C GLN A 63 -6.58 3.53 8.31
N PHE A 64 -7.18 2.60 7.60
CA PHE A 64 -6.86 2.32 6.21
C PHE A 64 -8.13 2.33 5.37
N VAL A 65 -8.13 3.11 4.29
CA VAL A 65 -9.17 3.04 3.26
C VAL A 65 -8.56 2.41 2.04
N VAL A 66 -9.22 1.40 1.50
CA VAL A 66 -8.77 0.63 0.35
C VAL A 66 -9.72 0.86 -0.80
N THR A 67 -9.18 1.16 -1.98
CA THR A 67 -9.96 1.24 -3.21
C THR A 67 -9.26 0.48 -4.34
N ASP A 68 -10.04 -0.23 -5.13
CA ASP A 68 -9.70 -0.83 -6.41
C ASP A 68 -10.54 -0.24 -7.56
N ASP A 69 -11.37 0.77 -7.26
CA ASP A 69 -12.16 1.48 -8.27
C ASP A 69 -11.23 2.34 -9.16
N PRO A 70 -11.18 2.08 -10.48
CA PRO A 70 -10.30 2.81 -11.37
C PRO A 70 -10.59 4.32 -11.41
N THR A 71 -11.86 4.71 -11.20
CA THR A 71 -12.27 6.12 -11.21
C THR A 71 -11.70 6.87 -10.00
N ASP A 72 -11.76 6.25 -8.83
CA ASP A 72 -11.19 6.82 -7.61
C ASP A 72 -9.66 6.85 -7.68
N ILE A 73 -9.04 5.77 -8.16
CA ILE A 73 -7.58 5.68 -8.35
C ILE A 73 -7.07 6.79 -9.28
N GLU A 74 -7.79 7.06 -10.39
CA GLU A 74 -7.45 8.15 -11.31
C GLU A 74 -7.50 9.52 -10.62
N LYS A 75 -8.58 9.80 -9.88
CA LYS A 75 -8.71 11.05 -9.12
C LYS A 75 -7.65 11.19 -8.02
N LEU A 76 -7.35 10.09 -7.31
CA LEU A 76 -6.32 10.07 -6.26
C LEU A 76 -4.92 10.33 -6.81
N ALA A 77 -4.63 9.90 -8.04
CA ALA A 77 -3.37 10.20 -8.71
C ALA A 77 -3.16 11.68 -8.97
N ASP A 78 -4.26 12.43 -9.14
CA ASP A 78 -4.28 13.87 -9.38
C ASP A 78 -4.48 14.70 -8.10
N ALA A 79 -4.50 14.09 -6.90
CA ALA A 79 -4.68 14.79 -5.62
C ALA A 79 -3.51 15.73 -5.24
N LYS A 80 -2.43 15.73 -5.99
CA LYS A 80 -1.28 16.64 -5.85
C LYS A 80 -0.60 16.88 -7.20
N ASP A 81 0.09 17.99 -7.34
CA ASP A 81 0.69 18.41 -8.60
C ASP A 81 1.73 17.44 -9.18
N MET A 82 2.55 16.82 -8.34
CA MET A 82 3.65 15.97 -8.81
C MET A 82 3.80 14.68 -8.02
N GLY A 83 4.17 13.58 -8.72
CA GLY A 83 4.57 12.33 -8.12
C GLY A 83 3.40 11.44 -7.64
N GLY A 84 2.17 11.73 -8.09
CA GLY A 84 0.97 10.90 -7.89
C GLY A 84 0.63 10.03 -9.09
N GLN A 85 1.05 10.42 -10.29
CA GLN A 85 0.59 9.86 -11.57
C GLN A 85 0.78 8.34 -11.74
N PHE A 86 1.77 7.76 -11.08
CA PHE A 86 1.98 6.30 -11.12
C PHE A 86 0.82 5.50 -10.53
N LEU A 87 0.01 6.12 -9.65
CA LEU A 87 -1.16 5.49 -9.06
C LEU A 87 -2.19 5.06 -10.11
N LYS A 88 -2.29 5.77 -11.26
CA LYS A 88 -3.21 5.42 -12.35
C LYS A 88 -3.01 4.00 -12.90
N GLY A 89 -1.82 3.45 -12.76
CA GLY A 89 -1.52 2.07 -13.14
C GLY A 89 -1.67 1.05 -12.01
N ALA A 90 -1.94 1.48 -10.78
CA ALA A 90 -2.12 0.57 -9.66
C ALA A 90 -3.47 -0.16 -9.75
N LYS A 91 -3.52 -1.39 -9.25
CA LYS A 91 -4.75 -2.21 -9.17
C LYS A 91 -5.43 -2.11 -7.81
N MET A 92 -4.72 -1.57 -6.83
CA MET A 92 -5.24 -1.26 -5.51
C MET A 92 -4.48 -0.06 -4.96
N VAL A 93 -5.20 0.85 -4.32
CA VAL A 93 -4.62 1.96 -3.56
C VAL A 93 -5.09 1.87 -2.12
N VAL A 94 -4.16 1.99 -1.19
CA VAL A 94 -4.44 2.06 0.25
C VAL A 94 -4.09 3.47 0.74
N ALA A 95 -5.08 4.19 1.26
CA ALA A 95 -4.87 5.42 2.00
C ALA A 95 -4.53 5.09 3.46
N VAL A 96 -3.39 5.57 3.92
CA VAL A 96 -2.95 5.44 5.32
C VAL A 96 -3.33 6.71 6.05
N LEU A 97 -4.24 6.56 7.02
CA LEU A 97 -4.84 7.65 7.77
C LEU A 97 -4.46 7.57 9.25
N GLY A 98 -4.47 8.70 9.91
CA GLY A 98 -4.33 8.77 11.36
C GLY A 98 -5.12 9.93 11.96
N ASP A 99 -5.43 9.83 13.24
CA ASP A 99 -6.06 10.90 14.01
C ASP A 99 -4.99 11.67 14.79
N PRO A 100 -4.63 12.91 14.34
CA PRO A 100 -3.60 13.71 14.99
C PRO A 100 -3.96 14.17 16.42
N LEU A 101 -5.24 14.18 16.75
CA LEU A 101 -5.71 14.57 18.08
C LEU A 101 -5.68 13.38 19.05
N GLN A 102 -5.86 12.17 18.54
CA GLN A 102 -5.82 10.96 19.35
C GLN A 102 -4.37 10.52 19.64
N ASN A 103 -3.47 10.69 18.68
CA ASN A 103 -2.08 10.23 18.81
C ASN A 103 -1.09 11.17 18.12
N ASP A 104 -0.21 11.78 18.88
CA ASP A 104 0.87 12.65 18.40
C ASP A 104 1.91 11.92 17.52
N CYS A 105 2.05 10.59 17.68
CA CYS A 105 2.92 9.73 16.87
C CYS A 105 2.20 9.08 15.66
N TRP A 106 1.05 9.62 15.23
CA TRP A 106 0.28 9.03 14.13
C TRP A 106 1.05 8.91 12.81
N VAL A 107 2.02 9.80 12.57
CA VAL A 107 2.86 9.78 11.37
C VAL A 107 3.83 8.61 11.40
N GLU A 108 4.48 8.38 12.53
CA GLU A 108 5.40 7.27 12.76
C GLU A 108 4.65 5.93 12.68
N ASP A 109 3.54 5.82 13.39
CA ASP A 109 2.70 4.62 13.41
C ASP A 109 2.18 4.29 12.00
N GLY A 110 1.68 5.29 11.28
CA GLY A 110 1.23 5.13 9.89
C GLY A 110 2.37 4.75 8.95
N SER A 111 3.58 5.28 9.17
CA SER A 111 4.76 4.96 8.36
C SER A 111 5.21 3.51 8.57
N ILE A 112 5.17 3.02 9.81
CA ILE A 112 5.48 1.63 10.15
C ILE A 112 4.46 0.68 9.52
N ALA A 113 3.17 1.00 9.59
CA ALA A 113 2.13 0.21 8.94
C ALA A 113 2.30 0.19 7.42
N ALA A 114 2.60 1.34 6.82
CA ALA A 114 2.83 1.47 5.39
C ALA A 114 4.00 0.62 4.89
N ILE A 115 5.14 0.64 5.57
CA ILE A 115 6.29 -0.19 5.18
C ILE A 115 6.02 -1.69 5.39
N SER A 116 5.25 -2.06 6.42
CA SER A 116 4.86 -3.45 6.65
C SER A 116 4.02 -4.00 5.49
N MET A 117 3.06 -3.21 4.97
CA MET A 117 2.31 -3.56 3.76
C MET A 117 3.23 -3.74 2.55
N GLN A 118 4.21 -2.86 2.36
CA GLN A 118 5.12 -2.93 1.23
C GLN A 118 6.07 -4.15 1.29
N TYR A 119 6.51 -4.56 2.48
CA TYR A 119 7.26 -5.80 2.65
C TYR A 119 6.40 -7.02 2.38
N GLN A 120 5.15 -7.02 2.84
CA GLN A 120 4.22 -8.11 2.55
C GLN A 120 3.93 -8.22 1.05
N ALA A 121 3.73 -7.10 0.36
CA ALA A 121 3.56 -7.10 -1.09
C ALA A 121 4.80 -7.66 -1.81
N GLU A 122 6.02 -7.29 -1.38
CA GLU A 122 7.26 -7.84 -1.94
C GLU A 122 7.39 -9.36 -1.71
N ASP A 123 6.98 -9.86 -0.55
CA ASP A 123 6.96 -11.30 -0.24
C ASP A 123 6.02 -12.06 -1.17
N LEU A 124 4.87 -11.48 -1.49
CA LEU A 124 3.87 -11.99 -2.42
C LEU A 124 4.27 -11.84 -3.91
N GLY A 125 5.42 -11.21 -4.19
CA GLY A 125 5.87 -10.96 -5.57
C GLY A 125 5.24 -9.71 -6.21
N LEU A 126 4.41 -8.98 -5.46
CA LEU A 126 3.75 -7.75 -5.92
C LEU A 126 4.69 -6.54 -5.83
N GLY A 127 4.42 -5.54 -6.66
CA GLY A 127 5.03 -4.23 -6.60
C GLY A 127 4.22 -3.27 -5.74
N SER A 128 4.91 -2.31 -5.12
CA SER A 128 4.26 -1.22 -4.39
C SER A 128 5.06 0.07 -4.49
N CYS A 129 4.38 1.20 -4.33
CA CYS A 129 5.04 2.51 -4.23
C CYS A 129 4.26 3.46 -3.33
N TRP A 130 5.00 4.17 -2.48
CA TRP A 130 4.50 5.24 -1.62
C TRP A 130 4.32 6.53 -2.40
N ALA A 131 3.16 7.15 -2.30
CA ALA A 131 2.86 8.51 -2.72
C ALA A 131 2.64 9.39 -1.48
N GLN A 132 3.57 10.30 -1.20
CA GLN A 132 3.45 11.22 -0.07
C GLN A 132 2.29 12.17 -0.28
N MET A 133 1.37 12.28 0.71
CA MET A 133 0.23 13.19 0.67
C MET A 133 0.30 14.26 1.76
N ARG A 134 0.66 13.90 2.98
CA ARG A 134 0.86 14.86 4.07
C ARG A 134 1.81 15.97 3.66
N GLY A 135 1.36 17.22 3.79
CA GLY A 135 2.12 18.40 3.39
C GLY A 135 2.30 18.57 1.88
N ARG A 136 1.42 17.94 1.08
CA ARG A 136 1.34 18.11 -0.37
C ARG A 136 -0.03 18.67 -0.75
N GLY A 137 -0.15 19.15 -2.01
CA GLY A 137 -1.38 19.73 -2.54
C GLY A 137 -1.25 20.14 -3.99
N LEU A 138 -2.20 20.91 -4.43
CA LEU A 138 -2.32 21.48 -5.76
C LEU A 138 -1.75 22.91 -5.82
N ALA A 139 -1.43 23.38 -7.01
CA ALA A 139 -0.87 24.71 -7.25
C ALA A 139 -1.79 25.85 -6.78
N ASP A 140 -3.09 25.62 -6.72
CA ASP A 140 -4.08 26.57 -6.20
C ASP A 140 -4.12 26.69 -4.67
N GLY A 141 -3.29 25.90 -3.97
CA GLY A 141 -3.23 25.86 -2.50
C GLY A 141 -4.14 24.81 -1.85
N THR A 142 -4.95 24.10 -2.62
CA THR A 142 -5.78 23.00 -2.10
C THR A 142 -4.90 21.87 -1.58
N SER A 143 -5.07 21.45 -0.32
CA SER A 143 -4.28 20.35 0.25
C SER A 143 -4.66 19.01 -0.37
N ALA A 144 -3.67 18.11 -0.54
CA ALA A 144 -3.94 16.73 -0.98
C ALA A 144 -4.91 16.02 -0.02
N ASP A 145 -4.82 16.31 1.28
CA ASP A 145 -5.74 15.79 2.30
C ASP A 145 -7.20 16.15 2.00
N THR A 146 -7.46 17.42 1.64
CA THR A 146 -8.81 17.88 1.26
C THR A 146 -9.33 17.15 0.03
N VAL A 147 -8.50 16.99 -0.99
CA VAL A 147 -8.90 16.28 -2.22
C VAL A 147 -9.21 14.81 -1.94
N ILE A 148 -8.32 14.12 -1.24
CA ILE A 148 -8.46 12.69 -0.91
C ILE A 148 -9.68 12.45 -0.04
N ARG A 149 -9.95 13.34 0.92
CA ARG A 149 -11.13 13.30 1.79
C ARG A 149 -12.43 13.32 1.00
N GLY A 150 -12.52 14.19 -0.01
CA GLY A 150 -13.70 14.29 -0.88
C GLY A 150 -13.88 13.09 -1.81
N ILE A 151 -12.80 12.38 -2.18
CA ILE A 151 -12.85 11.18 -3.04
C ILE A 151 -13.28 9.96 -2.23
N LEU A 152 -12.70 9.77 -1.04
CA LEU A 152 -12.83 8.54 -0.24
C LEU A 152 -13.80 8.69 0.95
N ASP A 153 -14.53 9.80 1.06
CA ASP A 153 -15.46 10.11 2.15
C ASP A 153 -14.82 9.95 3.56
N ILE A 154 -13.62 10.52 3.72
CA ILE A 154 -12.84 10.40 4.96
C ILE A 154 -13.37 11.37 6.03
N PRO A 155 -13.62 10.90 7.28
CA PRO A 155 -14.02 11.75 8.40
C PRO A 155 -13.03 12.89 8.69
N GLU A 156 -13.55 14.04 9.17
CA GLU A 156 -12.76 15.26 9.39
C GLU A 156 -11.63 15.11 10.43
N ASN A 157 -11.79 14.23 11.40
CA ASN A 157 -10.78 13.98 12.44
C ASN A 157 -9.58 13.16 11.94
N LEU A 158 -9.66 12.55 10.76
CA LEU A 158 -8.56 11.78 10.18
C LEU A 158 -7.78 12.62 9.18
N SER A 159 -6.48 12.43 9.15
CA SER A 159 -5.55 13.03 8.18
C SER A 159 -4.86 11.97 7.36
N CYS A 160 -4.67 12.24 6.07
CA CYS A 160 -3.98 11.33 5.16
C CYS A 160 -2.47 11.52 5.23
N LEU A 161 -1.76 10.46 5.60
CA LEU A 161 -0.30 10.41 5.58
C LEU A 161 0.22 10.22 4.16
N CYS A 162 -0.24 9.15 3.54
CA CYS A 162 0.19 8.74 2.20
C CYS A 162 -0.86 7.85 1.53
N LEU A 163 -0.69 7.70 0.23
CA LEU A 163 -1.31 6.63 -0.55
C LEU A 163 -0.24 5.61 -0.94
N ILE A 164 -0.60 4.32 -0.94
CA ILE A 164 0.29 3.28 -1.45
C ILE A 164 -0.43 2.60 -2.61
N GLY A 165 0.18 2.66 -3.80
CA GLY A 165 -0.28 1.91 -4.96
C GLY A 165 0.35 0.52 -4.99
N PHE A 166 -0.47 -0.50 -5.31
CA PHE A 166 -0.09 -1.90 -5.43
C PHE A 166 -0.50 -2.46 -6.78
N GLY A 167 0.22 -3.48 -7.26
CA GLY A 167 -0.07 -4.23 -8.48
C GLY A 167 1.03 -5.23 -8.82
N HIS A 168 0.81 -6.05 -9.83
CA HIS A 168 1.86 -6.92 -10.36
C HIS A 168 2.93 -6.08 -11.06
N LYS A 169 4.21 -6.40 -10.83
CA LYS A 169 5.36 -5.63 -11.33
C LYS A 169 5.44 -5.69 -12.85
N ALA A 170 5.45 -4.53 -13.51
CA ALA A 170 5.69 -4.41 -14.96
C ALA A 170 7.10 -3.90 -15.29
N ASP A 171 7.93 -3.65 -14.29
CA ASP A 171 9.33 -3.22 -14.44
C ASP A 171 10.25 -4.01 -13.51
N GLU A 172 11.46 -4.24 -13.96
CA GLU A 172 12.53 -4.78 -13.11
C GLU A 172 13.27 -3.62 -12.43
N ARG A 173 13.51 -3.77 -11.13
CA ARG A 173 14.30 -2.84 -10.33
C ARG A 173 15.50 -3.57 -9.74
N LYS A 174 16.69 -3.02 -9.94
CA LYS A 174 17.89 -3.57 -9.32
C LYS A 174 17.86 -3.38 -7.80
N PRO A 175 18.33 -4.36 -7.03
CA PRO A 175 18.51 -4.24 -5.60
C PRO A 175 19.40 -3.07 -5.19
#